data_b84cd93fb9a1af5043b9fc770bb0537e
#
_entry.id   b84cd93fb9a1af5043b9fc770bb0537e
#
_cell.length_a   1.000
_cell.length_b   1.000
_cell.length_c   1.000
_cell.angle_alpha   90.00
_cell.angle_beta   90.00
_cell.angle_gamma   90.00
#
_symmetry.space_group_name_H-M   'P 1'
#
loop_
_entity.id
_entity.type
_entity.pdbx_description
1 polymer ?
#
loop_
_entity_poly.entity_id
_entity_poly.type
_entity_poly.pdbx_seq_one_letter_code
_entity_poly.pdbx_strand_id
1 'polypeptide(L)'
;MRDSVGSVRSVLLLGGRSEIGLAIVERLVREGAREVVLAARGGVDPVPGALTALGADVYSVDFDASLPETHTGTVAEAVALVGDLDVVVDAFGVLGEQSAYEADPAAAARAAAVNYGGHVSAGLAVAARLREQGHGALVVLSSVAGVRVRRFNYVYGSAKAGLDGFAQGLADSLHGSGARVLVVRPGYVPTRMSAHVAPAPFPATPGQVAEAVSAGLRSRATTVWAPRVLQPLFTGMRLVPRSLWRRLGR
;
A
#
# COMPACT_ATOMS: atom_id res chain seq x y z
N MET A 1 -2.31 -16.30 25.42
CA MET A 1 -2.41 -14.95 24.85
C MET A 1 -1.08 -14.65 24.22
N ARG A 2 -0.87 -14.97 22.92
CA ARG A 2 0.40 -14.68 22.23
C ARG A 2 0.43 -13.19 21.97
N ASP A 3 1.49 -12.52 22.37
CA ASP A 3 1.75 -11.14 22.03
C ASP A 3 1.71 -10.96 20.52
N SER A 4 0.82 -10.09 20.03
CA SER A 4 0.65 -9.75 18.62
C SER A 4 1.85 -8.98 18.03
N VAL A 5 3.01 -9.09 18.63
CA VAL A 5 4.33 -8.59 18.21
C VAL A 5 5.31 -9.78 18.09
N GLY A 6 4.80 -11.00 18.02
CA GLY A 6 5.58 -12.15 17.61
C GLY A 6 6.21 -11.88 16.24
N SER A 7 7.43 -12.35 16.02
CA SER A 7 8.16 -12.19 14.76
C SER A 7 7.26 -12.45 13.56
N VAL A 8 7.18 -11.47 12.62
CA VAL A 8 6.50 -11.63 11.34
C VAL A 8 7.11 -12.84 10.63
N ARG A 9 6.30 -13.84 10.33
CA ARG A 9 6.72 -15.06 9.61
C ARG A 9 6.26 -15.05 8.17
N SER A 10 5.02 -14.63 7.93
CA SER A 10 4.38 -14.66 6.63
C SER A 10 4.03 -13.26 6.14
N VAL A 11 4.24 -13.01 4.84
CA VAL A 11 3.94 -11.74 4.18
C VAL A 11 3.25 -12.01 2.85
N LEU A 12 2.08 -11.40 2.65
CA LEU A 12 1.43 -11.31 1.35
C LEU A 12 1.65 -9.91 0.77
N LEU A 13 2.18 -9.81 -0.45
CA LEU A 13 2.32 -8.56 -1.19
C LEU A 13 1.32 -8.50 -2.34
N LEU A 14 0.25 -7.73 -2.20
CA LEU A 14 -0.65 -7.37 -3.29
C LEU A 14 0.00 -6.26 -4.13
N GLY A 15 0.32 -6.56 -5.38
CA GLY A 15 1.19 -5.77 -6.23
C GLY A 15 2.64 -6.27 -6.18
N GLY A 16 2.85 -7.55 -6.40
CA GLY A 16 4.14 -8.28 -6.29
C GLY A 16 5.29 -7.73 -7.14
N ARG A 17 5.04 -6.76 -8.01
CA ARG A 17 6.05 -6.03 -8.79
C ARG A 17 6.28 -4.59 -8.34
N SER A 18 5.63 -4.17 -7.24
CA SER A 18 5.80 -2.82 -6.65
C SER A 18 7.20 -2.69 -6.03
N GLU A 19 8.00 -1.73 -6.49
CA GLU A 19 9.35 -1.50 -5.96
C GLU A 19 9.32 -1.11 -4.47
N ILE A 20 8.32 -0.32 -4.07
CA ILE A 20 8.10 0.02 -2.65
C ILE A 20 7.65 -1.23 -1.89
N GLY A 21 6.70 -1.99 -2.44
CA GLY A 21 6.20 -3.23 -1.84
C GLY A 21 7.31 -4.25 -1.64
N LEU A 22 8.13 -4.48 -2.66
CA LEU A 22 9.27 -5.40 -2.60
C LEU A 22 10.32 -4.95 -1.57
N ALA A 23 10.60 -3.65 -1.47
CA ALA A 23 11.51 -3.13 -0.43
C ALA A 23 10.96 -3.36 0.99
N ILE A 24 9.63 -3.24 1.18
CA ILE A 24 8.98 -3.56 2.47
C ILE A 24 9.13 -5.05 2.78
N VAL A 25 8.83 -5.92 1.81
CA VAL A 25 8.97 -7.38 1.97
C VAL A 25 10.40 -7.76 2.29
N GLU A 26 11.38 -7.25 1.53
CA GLU A 26 12.79 -7.50 1.77
C GLU A 26 13.21 -7.08 3.20
N ARG A 27 12.74 -5.94 3.67
CA ARG A 27 12.98 -5.48 5.04
C ARG A 27 12.41 -6.46 6.07
N LEU A 28 11.18 -6.93 5.89
CA LEU A 28 10.54 -7.88 6.79
C LEU A 28 11.23 -9.25 6.76
N VAL A 29 11.72 -9.71 5.59
CA VAL A 29 12.54 -10.93 5.48
C VAL A 29 13.86 -10.80 6.25
N ARG A 30 14.55 -9.66 6.15
CA ARG A 30 15.74 -9.37 6.98
C ARG A 30 15.44 -9.35 8.49
N GLU A 31 14.21 -9.04 8.88
CA GLU A 31 13.75 -9.02 10.27
C GLU A 31 13.15 -10.36 10.74
N GLY A 32 13.10 -11.39 9.88
CA GLY A 32 12.73 -12.74 10.28
C GLY A 32 11.59 -13.40 9.51
N ALA A 33 10.90 -12.67 8.60
CA ALA A 33 9.89 -13.29 7.73
C ALA A 33 10.54 -14.38 6.86
N ARG A 34 9.78 -15.47 6.63
CA ARG A 34 10.28 -16.61 5.84
C ARG A 34 9.33 -17.01 4.72
N GLU A 35 8.04 -16.85 4.92
CA GLU A 35 7.01 -17.20 3.95
C GLU A 35 6.53 -15.94 3.23
N VAL A 36 6.75 -15.85 1.93
CA VAL A 36 6.39 -14.67 1.12
C VAL A 36 5.51 -15.08 -0.05
N VAL A 37 4.34 -14.47 -0.17
CA VAL A 37 3.48 -14.61 -1.33
C VAL A 37 3.46 -13.32 -2.11
N LEU A 38 3.83 -13.37 -3.38
CA LEU A 38 3.81 -12.24 -4.31
C LEU A 38 2.61 -12.37 -5.24
N ALA A 39 1.66 -11.45 -5.11
CA ALA A 39 0.42 -11.43 -5.90
C ALA A 39 0.46 -10.35 -6.98
N ALA A 40 0.40 -10.74 -8.26
CA ALA A 40 0.41 -9.80 -9.40
C ALA A 40 -0.27 -10.44 -10.61
N ARG A 41 -0.65 -9.64 -11.59
CA ARG A 41 -1.26 -10.10 -12.84
C ARG A 41 -0.36 -11.12 -13.56
N GLY A 42 -0.88 -12.32 -13.78
CA GLY A 42 -0.13 -13.44 -14.36
C GLY A 42 0.99 -13.97 -13.45
N GLY A 43 0.89 -13.72 -12.16
CA GLY A 43 1.91 -14.09 -11.17
C GLY A 43 3.19 -13.25 -11.26
N VAL A 44 4.23 -13.70 -10.56
CA VAL A 44 5.59 -13.11 -10.57
C VAL A 44 6.58 -14.23 -10.90
N ASP A 45 7.04 -14.27 -12.15
CA ASP A 45 8.03 -15.22 -12.62
C ASP A 45 9.08 -14.50 -13.49
N PRO A 46 10.40 -14.67 -13.24
CA PRO A 46 10.95 -15.30 -12.04
C PRO A 46 10.69 -14.49 -10.77
N VAL A 47 10.62 -15.17 -9.62
CA VAL A 47 10.54 -14.51 -8.32
C VAL A 47 11.86 -13.77 -8.03
N PRO A 48 11.82 -12.64 -7.27
CA PRO A 48 13.02 -11.86 -6.97
C PRO A 48 14.06 -12.68 -6.20
N GLY A 49 15.20 -12.99 -6.84
CA GLY A 49 16.28 -13.75 -6.23
C GLY A 49 16.86 -13.15 -4.95
N ALA A 50 16.70 -11.85 -4.72
CA ALA A 50 17.09 -11.18 -3.49
C ALA A 50 16.33 -11.72 -2.26
N LEU A 51 15.06 -12.10 -2.40
CA LEU A 51 14.25 -12.63 -1.28
C LEU A 51 14.67 -14.07 -0.96
N THR A 52 14.86 -14.91 -1.98
CA THR A 52 15.32 -16.29 -1.79
C THR A 52 16.75 -16.34 -1.24
N ALA A 53 17.63 -15.44 -1.67
CA ALA A 53 18.98 -15.31 -1.15
C ALA A 53 19.01 -14.90 0.34
N LEU A 54 17.97 -14.26 0.85
CA LEU A 54 17.77 -13.94 2.27
C LEU A 54 17.13 -15.11 3.06
N GLY A 55 16.87 -16.23 2.41
CA GLY A 55 16.32 -17.44 3.02
C GLY A 55 14.79 -17.43 3.16
N ALA A 56 14.08 -16.68 2.30
CA ALA A 56 12.63 -16.74 2.23
C ALA A 56 12.18 -17.77 1.19
N ASP A 57 11.12 -18.51 1.53
CA ASP A 57 10.32 -19.29 0.60
C ASP A 57 9.33 -18.34 -0.08
N VAL A 58 9.45 -18.23 -1.41
CA VAL A 58 8.69 -17.23 -2.19
C VAL A 58 7.74 -17.93 -3.13
N TYR A 59 6.45 -17.64 -2.95
CA TYR A 59 5.36 -18.15 -3.77
C TYR A 59 4.79 -17.02 -4.66
N SER A 60 4.18 -17.40 -5.74
CA SER A 60 3.58 -16.46 -6.70
C SER A 60 2.13 -16.87 -6.97
N VAL A 61 1.21 -15.89 -6.88
CA VAL A 61 -0.23 -16.08 -7.17
C VAL A 61 -0.71 -15.02 -8.15
N ASP A 62 -1.77 -15.33 -8.89
CA ASP A 62 -2.39 -14.35 -9.77
C ASP A 62 -3.23 -13.35 -8.98
N PHE A 63 -3.13 -12.08 -9.36
CA PHE A 63 -3.93 -11.00 -8.76
C PHE A 63 -4.12 -9.84 -9.75
N ASP A 64 -5.34 -9.56 -10.10
CA ASP A 64 -5.69 -8.35 -10.87
C ASP A 64 -6.60 -7.43 -10.07
N ALA A 65 -6.10 -6.25 -9.71
CA ALA A 65 -6.84 -5.22 -8.97
C ALA A 65 -8.12 -4.73 -9.67
N SER A 66 -8.27 -4.99 -10.97
CA SER A 66 -9.47 -4.64 -11.75
C SER A 66 -10.56 -5.71 -11.74
N LEU A 67 -10.30 -6.87 -11.12
CA LEU A 67 -11.22 -8.01 -11.02
C LEU A 67 -11.61 -8.28 -9.56
N PRO A 68 -12.44 -7.42 -8.94
CA PRO A 68 -12.75 -7.49 -7.51
C PRO A 68 -13.37 -8.82 -7.06
N GLU A 69 -14.05 -9.53 -7.95
CA GLU A 69 -14.63 -10.85 -7.70
C GLU A 69 -13.58 -11.94 -7.44
N THR A 70 -12.33 -11.75 -7.84
CA THR A 70 -11.24 -12.72 -7.64
C THR A 70 -10.48 -12.52 -6.33
N HIS A 71 -10.58 -11.37 -5.70
CA HIS A 71 -9.70 -10.98 -4.59
C HIS A 71 -9.82 -11.91 -3.37
N THR A 72 -11.02 -12.36 -3.04
CA THR A 72 -11.22 -13.34 -1.95
C THR A 72 -10.53 -14.66 -2.25
N GLY A 73 -10.58 -15.12 -3.51
CA GLY A 73 -9.88 -16.33 -3.97
C GLY A 73 -8.36 -16.19 -3.86
N THR A 74 -7.80 -15.05 -4.28
CA THR A 74 -6.35 -14.78 -4.16
C THR A 74 -5.88 -14.80 -2.70
N VAL A 75 -6.66 -14.22 -1.77
CA VAL A 75 -6.34 -14.28 -0.33
C VAL A 75 -6.40 -15.71 0.20
N ALA A 76 -7.42 -16.48 -0.20
CA ALA A 76 -7.55 -17.87 0.19
C ALA A 76 -6.39 -18.75 -0.35
N GLU A 77 -5.97 -18.52 -1.60
CA GLU A 77 -4.81 -19.20 -2.19
C GLU A 77 -3.51 -18.88 -1.43
N ALA A 78 -3.28 -17.59 -1.10
CA ALA A 78 -2.14 -17.20 -0.29
C ALA A 78 -2.13 -17.91 1.07
N VAL A 79 -3.28 -17.99 1.74
CA VAL A 79 -3.44 -18.69 3.02
C VAL A 79 -3.18 -20.20 2.86
N ALA A 80 -3.61 -20.81 1.77
CA ALA A 80 -3.34 -22.23 1.51
C ALA A 80 -1.84 -22.54 1.37
N LEU A 81 -1.05 -21.56 0.88
CA LEU A 81 0.40 -21.69 0.70
C LEU A 81 1.18 -21.49 2.00
N VAL A 82 0.82 -20.50 2.82
CA VAL A 82 1.65 -20.06 3.95
C VAL A 82 0.96 -20.09 5.32
N GLY A 83 -0.30 -20.48 5.37
CA GLY A 83 -1.10 -20.46 6.60
C GLY A 83 -1.58 -19.05 6.97
N ASP A 84 -1.51 -18.69 8.26
CA ASP A 84 -1.91 -17.38 8.73
C ASP A 84 -1.03 -16.26 8.13
N LEU A 85 -1.65 -15.12 7.85
CA LEU A 85 -1.00 -13.94 7.28
C LEU A 85 -0.66 -12.94 8.40
N ASP A 86 0.64 -12.80 8.72
CA ASP A 86 1.07 -11.82 9.73
C ASP A 86 1.03 -10.39 9.20
N VAL A 87 1.51 -10.20 7.96
CA VAL A 87 1.48 -8.88 7.29
C VAL A 87 0.99 -9.03 5.86
N VAL A 88 0.02 -8.23 5.50
CA VAL A 88 -0.37 -8.04 4.09
C VAL A 88 -0.01 -6.62 3.67
N VAL A 89 0.74 -6.49 2.59
CA VAL A 89 1.15 -5.20 2.02
C VAL A 89 0.33 -4.93 0.76
N ASP A 90 -0.54 -3.94 0.83
CA ASP A 90 -1.37 -3.48 -0.27
C ASP A 90 -0.65 -2.35 -1.01
N ALA A 91 0.04 -2.69 -2.11
CA ALA A 91 1.04 -1.86 -2.80
C ALA A 91 0.82 -1.73 -4.31
N PHE A 92 -0.32 -2.14 -4.83
CA PHE A 92 -0.63 -1.95 -6.25
C PHE A 92 -1.16 -0.55 -6.55
N GLY A 93 -1.20 -0.20 -7.84
CA GLY A 93 -1.77 1.05 -8.33
C GLY A 93 -1.18 1.50 -9.65
N VAL A 94 -1.76 2.56 -10.19
CA VAL A 94 -1.31 3.24 -11.41
C VAL A 94 -1.27 4.74 -11.15
N LEU A 95 -0.25 5.44 -11.66
CA LEU A 95 -0.15 6.90 -11.50
C LEU A 95 -0.75 7.62 -12.72
N GLY A 96 -0.30 7.25 -13.91
CA GLY A 96 -0.69 7.90 -15.17
C GLY A 96 -0.31 9.38 -15.24
N GLU A 97 -0.75 10.03 -16.29
CA GLU A 97 -0.59 11.47 -16.50
C GLU A 97 -1.94 12.17 -16.47
N GLN A 98 -2.03 13.30 -15.76
CA GLN A 98 -3.28 14.04 -15.59
C GLN A 98 -3.86 14.52 -16.93
N SER A 99 -3.03 15.01 -17.83
CA SER A 99 -3.44 15.45 -19.17
C SER A 99 -4.01 14.32 -20.04
N ALA A 100 -3.43 13.11 -19.92
CA ALA A 100 -3.94 11.93 -20.61
C ALA A 100 -5.30 11.52 -20.07
N TYR A 101 -5.51 11.60 -18.76
CA TYR A 101 -6.81 11.34 -18.13
C TYR A 101 -7.89 12.37 -18.50
N GLU A 102 -7.50 13.63 -18.69
CA GLU A 102 -8.42 14.68 -19.17
C GLU A 102 -8.84 14.44 -20.61
N ALA A 103 -7.96 13.86 -21.43
CA ALA A 103 -8.25 13.51 -22.82
C ALA A 103 -9.05 12.20 -22.95
N ASP A 104 -8.90 11.24 -22.03
CA ASP A 104 -9.64 9.97 -21.98
C ASP A 104 -10.31 9.76 -20.60
N PRO A 105 -11.55 10.26 -20.42
CA PRO A 105 -12.29 10.08 -19.16
C PRO A 105 -12.51 8.60 -18.77
N ALA A 106 -12.58 7.69 -19.76
CA ALA A 106 -12.75 6.27 -19.49
C ALA A 106 -11.47 5.67 -18.90
N ALA A 107 -10.28 6.07 -19.39
CA ALA A 107 -9.01 5.69 -18.78
C ALA A 107 -8.87 6.24 -17.35
N ALA A 108 -9.31 7.48 -17.12
CA ALA A 108 -9.36 8.06 -15.78
C ALA A 108 -10.24 7.25 -14.82
N ALA A 109 -11.43 6.84 -15.26
CA ALA A 109 -12.34 6.01 -14.47
C ALA A 109 -11.73 4.63 -14.16
N ARG A 110 -11.10 3.97 -15.15
CA ARG A 110 -10.38 2.69 -14.93
C ARG A 110 -9.24 2.86 -13.93
N ALA A 111 -8.45 3.92 -14.03
CA ALA A 111 -7.37 4.20 -13.08
C ALA A 111 -7.90 4.43 -11.65
N ALA A 112 -9.02 5.16 -11.51
CA ALA A 112 -9.67 5.36 -10.22
C ALA A 112 -10.23 4.03 -9.66
N ALA A 113 -10.79 3.17 -10.50
CA ALA A 113 -11.27 1.85 -10.10
C ALA A 113 -10.12 0.99 -9.54
N VAL A 114 -8.96 0.95 -10.19
CA VAL A 114 -7.77 0.26 -9.69
C VAL A 114 -7.27 0.90 -8.39
N ASN A 115 -7.09 2.23 -8.36
CA ASN A 115 -6.45 2.94 -7.24
C ASN A 115 -7.34 3.12 -6.01
N TYR A 116 -8.64 2.83 -6.11
CA TYR A 116 -9.59 2.90 -5.00
C TYR A 116 -10.45 1.63 -4.91
N GLY A 117 -11.24 1.30 -5.91
CA GLY A 117 -12.15 0.16 -5.88
C GLY A 117 -11.44 -1.18 -5.63
N GLY A 118 -10.32 -1.42 -6.33
CA GLY A 118 -9.48 -2.60 -6.13
C GLY A 118 -8.97 -2.71 -4.69
N HIS A 119 -8.51 -1.61 -4.11
CA HIS A 119 -8.06 -1.57 -2.71
C HIS A 119 -9.21 -1.80 -1.72
N VAL A 120 -10.41 -1.29 -2.01
CA VAL A 120 -11.59 -1.56 -1.16
C VAL A 120 -11.90 -3.05 -1.15
N SER A 121 -12.01 -3.69 -2.32
CA SER A 121 -12.32 -5.11 -2.43
C SER A 121 -11.23 -5.99 -1.79
N ALA A 122 -9.96 -5.77 -2.17
CA ALA A 122 -8.83 -6.54 -1.62
C ALA A 122 -8.68 -6.32 -0.11
N GLY A 123 -8.81 -5.05 0.35
CA GLY A 123 -8.73 -4.71 1.77
C GLY A 123 -9.81 -5.37 2.61
N LEU A 124 -11.05 -5.47 2.10
CA LEU A 124 -12.14 -6.18 2.78
C LEU A 124 -11.90 -7.69 2.81
N ALA A 125 -11.43 -8.30 1.72
CA ALA A 125 -11.08 -9.73 1.68
C ALA A 125 -9.96 -10.06 2.69
N VAL A 126 -8.91 -9.24 2.74
CA VAL A 126 -7.81 -9.36 3.72
C VAL A 126 -8.34 -9.16 5.14
N ALA A 127 -9.14 -8.12 5.39
CA ALA A 127 -9.66 -7.83 6.72
C ALA A 127 -10.56 -8.95 7.27
N ALA A 128 -11.36 -9.58 6.40
CA ALA A 128 -12.15 -10.76 6.78
C ALA A 128 -11.24 -11.88 7.29
N ARG A 129 -10.19 -12.21 6.54
CA ARG A 129 -9.22 -13.25 6.93
C ARG A 129 -8.47 -12.90 8.22
N LEU A 130 -7.93 -11.66 8.33
CA LEU A 130 -7.21 -11.24 9.53
C LEU A 130 -8.11 -11.22 10.78
N ARG A 131 -9.40 -10.93 10.61
CA ARG A 131 -10.39 -11.01 11.70
C ARG A 131 -10.65 -12.45 12.15
N GLU A 132 -10.76 -13.40 11.20
CA GLU A 132 -10.93 -14.84 11.50
C GLU A 132 -9.73 -15.40 12.27
N GLN A 133 -8.51 -15.05 11.87
CA GLN A 133 -7.29 -15.52 12.56
C GLN A 133 -7.01 -14.79 13.87
N GLY A 134 -7.68 -13.64 14.13
CA GLY A 134 -7.56 -12.89 15.39
C GLY A 134 -6.22 -12.12 15.53
N HIS A 135 -5.45 -11.98 14.46
CA HIS A 135 -4.18 -11.22 14.44
C HIS A 135 -3.81 -10.79 13.01
N GLY A 136 -2.74 -10.00 12.89
CA GLY A 136 -2.15 -9.58 11.64
C GLY A 136 -2.29 -8.09 11.36
N ALA A 137 -1.59 -7.63 10.33
CA ALA A 137 -1.58 -6.23 9.94
C ALA A 137 -1.75 -6.07 8.42
N LEU A 138 -2.70 -5.23 8.02
CA LEU A 138 -2.82 -4.73 6.65
C LEU A 138 -2.09 -3.40 6.53
N VAL A 139 -1.04 -3.36 5.71
CA VAL A 139 -0.26 -2.15 5.37
C VAL A 139 -0.80 -1.59 4.07
N VAL A 140 -1.40 -0.40 4.11
CA VAL A 140 -2.01 0.24 2.93
C VAL A 140 -1.13 1.37 2.42
N LEU A 141 -0.62 1.27 1.20
CA LEU A 141 0.14 2.34 0.55
C LEU A 141 -0.80 3.42 -0.01
N SER A 142 -1.12 4.41 0.83
CA SER A 142 -1.76 5.65 0.44
C SER A 142 -0.76 6.61 -0.25
N SER A 143 -0.88 7.89 -0.09
CA SER A 143 0.05 8.92 -0.56
C SER A 143 -0.24 10.26 0.08
N VAL A 144 0.76 11.14 0.17
CA VAL A 144 0.53 12.55 0.48
C VAL A 144 -0.38 13.23 -0.54
N ALA A 145 -0.50 12.71 -1.76
CA ALA A 145 -1.43 13.21 -2.77
C ALA A 145 -2.90 13.07 -2.35
N GLY A 146 -3.23 12.07 -1.52
CA GLY A 146 -4.55 11.88 -0.94
C GLY A 146 -4.85 12.83 0.23
N VAL A 147 -3.82 13.33 0.92
CA VAL A 147 -4.00 14.23 2.07
C VAL A 147 -4.45 15.62 1.62
N ARG A 148 -3.86 16.14 0.54
CA ARG A 148 -4.28 17.38 -0.11
C ARG A 148 -4.17 17.24 -1.62
N VAL A 149 -5.31 17.04 -2.28
CA VAL A 149 -5.42 16.86 -3.72
C VAL A 149 -4.97 18.12 -4.47
N ARG A 150 -4.19 17.95 -5.54
CA ARG A 150 -3.56 19.00 -6.34
C ARG A 150 -4.03 18.94 -7.79
N ARG A 151 -4.07 20.10 -8.45
CA ARG A 151 -4.57 20.24 -9.82
C ARG A 151 -3.81 19.41 -10.88
N PHE A 152 -2.54 19.13 -10.66
CA PHE A 152 -1.72 18.40 -11.61
C PHE A 152 -1.81 16.88 -11.52
N ASN A 153 -2.53 16.33 -10.52
CA ASN A 153 -2.75 14.90 -10.36
C ASN A 153 -4.05 14.58 -9.58
N TYR A 154 -5.13 15.31 -9.87
CA TYR A 154 -6.35 15.17 -9.07
C TYR A 154 -7.09 13.84 -9.28
N VAL A 155 -6.94 13.16 -10.41
CA VAL A 155 -7.51 11.82 -10.62
C VAL A 155 -6.83 10.82 -9.67
N TYR A 156 -5.50 10.79 -9.66
CA TYR A 156 -4.75 9.97 -8.72
C TYR A 156 -4.97 10.40 -7.26
N GLY A 157 -4.88 11.72 -7.01
CA GLY A 157 -5.01 12.27 -5.66
C GLY A 157 -6.37 12.00 -5.02
N SER A 158 -7.47 12.09 -5.79
CA SER A 158 -8.80 11.79 -5.29
C SER A 158 -8.97 10.31 -4.96
N ALA A 159 -8.47 9.40 -5.81
CA ALA A 159 -8.48 7.97 -5.54
C ALA A 159 -7.68 7.63 -4.25
N LYS A 160 -6.49 8.23 -4.07
CA LYS A 160 -5.69 8.06 -2.85
C LYS A 160 -6.33 8.72 -1.61
N ALA A 161 -7.10 9.80 -1.77
CA ALA A 161 -7.88 10.37 -0.67
C ALA A 161 -9.02 9.44 -0.23
N GLY A 162 -9.72 8.83 -1.19
CA GLY A 162 -10.72 7.79 -0.93
C GLY A 162 -10.11 6.58 -0.23
N LEU A 163 -8.97 6.08 -0.75
CA LEU A 163 -8.24 4.97 -0.14
C LEU A 163 -7.79 5.27 1.30
N ASP A 164 -7.29 6.49 1.55
CA ASP A 164 -6.85 6.91 2.88
C ASP A 164 -8.03 6.91 3.87
N GLY A 165 -9.18 7.45 3.46
CA GLY A 165 -10.43 7.43 4.25
C GLY A 165 -10.94 6.01 4.48
N PHE A 166 -10.97 5.16 3.44
CA PHE A 166 -11.34 3.76 3.56
C PHE A 166 -10.45 3.01 4.57
N ALA A 167 -9.14 3.16 4.46
CA ALA A 167 -8.19 2.47 5.33
C ALA A 167 -8.33 2.90 6.80
N GLN A 168 -8.64 4.16 7.07
CA GLN A 168 -8.95 4.64 8.43
C GLN A 168 -10.24 4.01 8.97
N GLY A 169 -11.33 4.05 8.20
CA GLY A 169 -12.60 3.41 8.59
C GLY A 169 -12.46 1.90 8.80
N LEU A 170 -11.65 1.23 7.94
CA LEU A 170 -11.34 -0.18 8.11
C LEU A 170 -10.55 -0.46 9.39
N ALA A 171 -9.58 0.40 9.72
CA ALA A 171 -8.83 0.31 10.99
C ALA A 171 -9.76 0.39 12.21
N ASP A 172 -10.71 1.33 12.19
CA ASP A 172 -11.70 1.46 13.26
C ASP A 172 -12.60 0.21 13.36
N SER A 173 -13.01 -0.35 12.23
CA SER A 173 -13.84 -1.57 12.18
C SER A 173 -13.14 -2.84 12.67
N LEU A 174 -11.80 -2.86 12.63
CA LEU A 174 -10.98 -3.96 13.13
C LEU A 174 -10.59 -3.80 14.61
N HIS A 175 -10.97 -2.69 15.25
CA HIS A 175 -10.65 -2.47 16.66
C HIS A 175 -11.16 -3.62 17.54
N GLY A 176 -10.29 -4.15 18.39
CA GLY A 176 -10.61 -5.26 19.28
C GLY A 176 -10.57 -6.67 18.65
N SER A 177 -10.42 -6.78 17.32
CA SER A 177 -10.35 -8.07 16.62
C SER A 177 -8.98 -8.76 16.68
N GLY A 178 -7.95 -8.05 17.17
CA GLY A 178 -6.55 -8.49 17.09
C GLY A 178 -5.85 -8.10 15.77
N ALA A 179 -6.61 -7.90 14.70
CA ALA A 179 -6.12 -7.38 13.42
C ALA A 179 -6.01 -5.85 13.43
N ARG A 180 -5.19 -5.28 12.54
CA ARG A 180 -5.01 -3.83 12.45
C ARG A 180 -4.65 -3.35 11.05
N VAL A 181 -4.80 -2.05 10.80
CA VAL A 181 -4.36 -1.38 9.57
C VAL A 181 -3.25 -0.40 9.89
N LEU A 182 -2.24 -0.36 9.03
CA LEU A 182 -1.20 0.68 9.00
C LEU A 182 -1.30 1.46 7.70
N VAL A 183 -1.71 2.72 7.77
CA VAL A 183 -1.76 3.61 6.61
C VAL A 183 -0.38 4.21 6.39
N VAL A 184 0.17 4.06 5.18
CA VAL A 184 1.46 4.61 4.80
C VAL A 184 1.22 5.78 3.85
N ARG A 185 1.80 6.95 4.16
CA ARG A 185 1.69 8.17 3.35
C ARG A 185 3.07 8.57 2.80
N PRO A 186 3.55 7.93 1.72
CA PRO A 186 4.79 8.32 1.08
C PRO A 186 4.63 9.67 0.36
N GLY A 187 5.73 10.42 0.31
CA GLY A 187 5.89 11.51 -0.66
C GLY A 187 6.27 11.00 -2.05
N TYR A 188 7.09 11.79 -2.76
CA TYR A 188 7.69 11.32 -4.00
C TYR A 188 8.72 10.22 -3.71
N VAL A 189 8.57 9.08 -4.38
CA VAL A 189 9.52 7.96 -4.32
C VAL A 189 9.95 7.65 -5.76
N PRO A 190 11.24 7.78 -6.10
CA PRO A 190 11.74 7.48 -7.44
C PRO A 190 11.62 5.97 -7.72
N THR A 191 10.67 5.62 -8.58
CA THR A 191 10.36 4.26 -9.02
C THR A 191 10.00 4.28 -10.49
N ARG A 192 9.87 3.13 -11.13
CA ARG A 192 9.36 3.03 -12.52
C ARG A 192 8.00 3.72 -12.70
N MET A 193 7.12 3.62 -11.68
CA MET A 193 5.81 4.27 -11.71
C MET A 193 5.90 5.80 -11.77
N SER A 194 6.89 6.40 -11.14
CA SER A 194 7.10 7.85 -11.04
C SER A 194 8.19 8.40 -11.97
N ALA A 195 8.75 7.57 -12.86
CA ALA A 195 9.89 7.96 -13.71
C ALA A 195 9.60 9.14 -14.65
N HIS A 196 8.32 9.32 -15.02
CA HIS A 196 7.84 10.42 -15.86
C HIS A 196 7.46 11.69 -15.07
N VAL A 197 7.51 11.64 -13.74
CA VAL A 197 7.12 12.77 -12.87
C VAL A 197 8.35 13.51 -12.38
N ALA A 198 8.33 14.84 -12.47
CA ALA A 198 9.40 15.65 -11.92
C ALA A 198 9.57 15.40 -10.41
N PRO A 199 10.82 15.30 -9.93
CA PRO A 199 11.08 15.10 -8.50
C PRO A 199 10.42 16.19 -7.65
N ALA A 200 9.73 15.76 -6.59
CA ALA A 200 9.16 16.67 -5.60
C ALA A 200 10.13 16.87 -4.43
N PRO A 201 10.00 18.00 -3.67
CA PRO A 201 10.76 18.20 -2.46
C PRO A 201 10.62 17.06 -1.45
N PHE A 202 11.70 16.77 -0.74
CA PHE A 202 11.76 15.70 0.26
C PHE A 202 11.43 14.31 -0.33
N PRO A 203 12.17 13.83 -1.34
CA PRO A 203 11.99 12.49 -1.86
C PRO A 203 12.34 11.45 -0.79
N ALA A 204 11.72 10.28 -0.88
CA ALA A 204 12.11 9.11 -0.10
C ALA A 204 12.52 7.98 -1.04
N THR A 205 13.47 7.15 -0.62
CA THR A 205 13.77 5.90 -1.34
C THR A 205 12.78 4.79 -0.95
N PRO A 206 12.59 3.73 -1.77
CA PRO A 206 11.82 2.56 -1.36
C PRO A 206 12.27 1.97 -0.02
N GLY A 207 13.60 1.94 0.24
CA GLY A 207 14.16 1.48 1.51
C GLY A 207 13.75 2.35 2.71
N GLN A 208 13.71 3.68 2.55
CA GLN A 208 13.23 4.57 3.61
C GLN A 208 11.73 4.40 3.91
N VAL A 209 10.93 4.11 2.89
CA VAL A 209 9.51 3.75 3.09
C VAL A 209 9.41 2.42 3.85
N ALA A 210 10.21 1.42 3.46
CA ALA A 210 10.24 0.13 4.13
C ALA A 210 10.65 0.23 5.61
N GLU A 211 11.64 1.09 5.92
CA GLU A 211 12.06 1.35 7.29
C GLU A 211 10.94 2.01 8.12
N ALA A 212 10.25 3.00 7.54
CA ALA A 212 9.11 3.65 8.20
C ALA A 212 7.97 2.65 8.46
N VAL A 213 7.68 1.75 7.52
CA VAL A 213 6.66 0.69 7.67
C VAL A 213 7.06 -0.27 8.79
N SER A 214 8.29 -0.79 8.77
CA SER A 214 8.77 -1.71 9.79
C SER A 214 8.73 -1.08 11.20
N ALA A 215 9.18 0.16 11.34
CA ALA A 215 9.07 0.91 12.60
C ALA A 215 7.61 1.10 13.03
N GLY A 216 6.71 1.41 12.08
CA GLY A 216 5.28 1.56 12.32
C GLY A 216 4.61 0.26 12.78
N LEU A 217 5.00 -0.86 12.18
CA LEU A 217 4.52 -2.18 12.59
C LEU A 217 4.94 -2.51 14.03
N ARG A 218 6.21 -2.26 14.40
CA ARG A 218 6.71 -2.49 15.77
C ARG A 218 6.07 -1.57 16.81
N SER A 219 5.89 -0.29 16.48
CA SER A 219 5.28 0.69 17.39
C SER A 219 3.77 0.64 17.44
N ARG A 220 3.12 -0.23 16.66
CA ARG A 220 1.66 -0.30 16.50
C ARG A 220 1.04 1.03 16.04
N ALA A 221 1.76 1.81 15.25
CA ALA A 221 1.26 3.04 14.69
C ALA A 221 0.06 2.77 13.76
N THR A 222 -0.87 3.70 13.70
CA THR A 222 -1.99 3.65 12.74
C THR A 222 -1.63 4.30 11.40
N THR A 223 -0.67 5.23 11.43
CA THR A 223 -0.23 5.97 10.24
C THR A 223 1.27 6.25 10.31
N VAL A 224 1.97 6.09 9.20
CA VAL A 224 3.36 6.50 9.01
C VAL A 224 3.52 7.38 7.79
N TRP A 225 4.51 8.28 7.84
CA TRP A 225 4.87 9.20 6.77
C TRP A 225 6.32 8.95 6.33
N ALA A 226 6.55 8.94 5.04
CA ALA A 226 7.88 8.75 4.50
C ALA A 226 8.20 9.80 3.43
N PRO A 227 9.09 10.77 3.73
CA PRO A 227 9.74 11.00 5.03
C PRO A 227 8.81 11.69 6.06
N ARG A 228 9.17 11.60 7.34
CA ARG A 228 8.34 12.12 8.46
C ARG A 228 8.07 13.62 8.40
N VAL A 229 8.96 14.41 7.79
CA VAL A 229 8.80 15.86 7.61
C VAL A 229 7.53 16.23 6.82
N LEU A 230 7.00 15.31 6.03
CA LEU A 230 5.77 15.53 5.26
C LEU A 230 4.52 15.59 6.15
N GLN A 231 4.57 15.02 7.37
CA GLN A 231 3.43 15.05 8.29
C GLN A 231 3.03 16.49 8.68
N PRO A 232 3.88 17.31 9.32
CA PRO A 232 3.51 18.67 9.64
C PRO A 232 3.23 19.52 8.40
N LEU A 233 4.00 19.31 7.31
CA LEU A 233 3.81 20.04 6.07
C LEU A 233 2.40 19.83 5.48
N PHE A 234 1.98 18.59 5.29
CA PHE A 234 0.68 18.28 4.68
C PHE A 234 -0.49 18.50 5.66
N THR A 235 -0.27 18.38 6.96
CA THR A 235 -1.26 18.79 7.97
C THR A 235 -1.54 20.29 7.88
N GLY A 236 -0.50 21.12 7.77
CA GLY A 236 -0.65 22.56 7.54
C GLY A 236 -1.31 22.86 6.19
N MET A 237 -0.94 22.18 5.12
CA MET A 237 -1.54 22.35 3.79
C MET A 237 -3.05 22.07 3.79
N ARG A 238 -3.56 21.17 4.61
CA ARG A 238 -5.01 20.91 4.73
C ARG A 238 -5.80 22.14 5.19
N LEU A 239 -5.18 22.98 5.99
CA LEU A 239 -5.80 24.18 6.56
C LEU A 239 -5.77 25.39 5.60
N VAL A 240 -4.98 25.33 4.52
CA VAL A 240 -4.88 26.44 3.57
C VAL A 240 -6.22 26.63 2.82
N PRO A 241 -6.81 27.84 2.84
CA PRO A 241 -8.04 28.14 2.12
C PRO A 241 -7.92 27.89 0.61
N ARG A 242 -9.01 27.47 -0.04
CA ARG A 242 -9.00 27.13 -1.48
C ARG A 242 -8.53 28.30 -2.37
N SER A 243 -8.83 29.53 -2.00
CA SER A 243 -8.39 30.73 -2.74
C SER A 243 -6.87 30.85 -2.80
N LEU A 244 -6.19 30.60 -1.69
CA LEU A 244 -4.72 30.58 -1.62
C LEU A 244 -4.15 29.31 -2.27
N TRP A 245 -4.76 28.15 -2.02
CA TRP A 245 -4.31 26.89 -2.58
C TRP A 245 -4.27 26.87 -4.10
N ARG A 246 -5.27 27.49 -4.76
CA ARG A 246 -5.29 27.65 -6.24
C ARG A 246 -4.09 28.41 -6.80
N ARG A 247 -3.46 29.29 -6.00
CA ARG A 247 -2.27 30.07 -6.40
C ARG A 247 -0.97 29.29 -6.15
N LEU A 248 -0.96 28.45 -5.10
CA LEU A 248 0.22 27.67 -4.69
C LEU A 248 0.32 26.31 -5.41
N GLY A 249 -0.79 25.73 -5.80
CA GLY A 249 -0.88 24.39 -6.41
C GLY A 249 -0.59 24.37 -7.93
N ARG A 250 0.34 25.22 -8.41
CA ARG A 250 0.86 25.17 -9.79
C ARG A 250 1.94 24.13 -9.93
#